data_a75f576f44b9d3f0b48600a81dbb9018
#
_entry.id   a75f576f44b9d3f0b48600a81dbb9018
#
_cell.length_a   1.000
_cell.length_b   1.000
_cell.length_c   1.000
_cell.angle_alpha   90.00
_cell.angle_beta   90.00
_cell.angle_gamma   90.00
#
_symmetry.space_group_name_H-M   'P 1'
#
loop_
_entity.id
_entity.type
_entity.pdbx_description
1 polymer ?
#
loop_
_entity_poly.entity_id
_entity_poly.type
_entity_poly.pdbx_seq_one_letter_code
_entity_poly.pdbx_strand_id
1 'polypeptide(L)'
;MTRAFPFLLLSLLLGLAGCEPAPDDLRIGSNRWLGYGPLYLADDLGWTAPSRVRLVEYPNSTGVLRGFRNGLLDGAMLTLDELLVLQSHSPELDLEILLVANVSAGADVLYARQPIATLSELRGHRVGVENTALGAFLLSRILDHAGLRFDDIEVVSLQVHEHLQAFRSDQVDALVSFASEGPALERLGARRIFDSRLLPDEIVDVLVVDRRRVGLEQRQHLAALWYTTLRTWQDNREQTDPRLEKRLGLSTEALQVTLGGLVMGDTSLNHHWRSEGRLQQGVRRLARYLAEHQLLGSASRPDALLAQCTWKAAC
;
A
#
# COMPACT_ATOMS: atom_id res chain seq x y z
N MET A 1 69.23 -5.40 36.22
CA MET A 1 68.46 -4.19 35.91
C MET A 1 67.66 -4.51 34.66
N THR A 2 66.54 -5.02 34.88
CA THR A 2 65.13 -4.65 34.66
C THR A 2 64.64 -4.85 33.23
N ARG A 3 64.08 -6.07 32.99
CA ARG A 3 63.25 -6.41 31.84
C ARG A 3 61.78 -6.41 32.30
N ALA A 4 61.08 -5.31 32.14
CA ALA A 4 59.67 -5.22 32.52
C ALA A 4 58.89 -4.22 31.62
N PHE A 5 58.88 -4.44 30.27
CA PHE A 5 58.17 -3.50 29.41
C PHE A 5 57.37 -4.10 28.21
N PRO A 6 57.22 -5.42 27.99
CA PRO A 6 56.34 -5.83 26.88
C PRO A 6 54.90 -6.24 27.29
N PHE A 7 54.57 -6.35 28.59
CA PHE A 7 53.24 -6.80 28.99
C PHE A 7 52.16 -5.70 29.04
N LEU A 8 52.54 -4.46 29.07
CA LEU A 8 51.57 -3.33 29.11
C LEU A 8 50.99 -2.95 27.76
N LEU A 9 51.65 -3.30 26.66
CA LEU A 9 51.13 -3.00 25.29
C LEU A 9 50.14 -4.01 24.77
N LEU A 10 50.10 -5.23 25.28
CA LEU A 10 49.20 -6.29 24.84
C LEU A 10 47.80 -6.16 25.44
N SER A 11 47.68 -5.54 26.61
CA SER A 11 46.37 -5.30 27.28
C SER A 11 45.59 -4.12 26.70
N LEU A 12 46.24 -3.23 25.95
CA LEU A 12 45.56 -2.07 25.31
C LEU A 12 44.94 -2.42 23.96
N LEU A 13 45.34 -3.55 23.34
CA LEU A 13 44.81 -4.00 22.05
C LEU A 13 43.53 -4.87 22.17
N LEU A 14 43.20 -5.35 23.38
CA LEU A 14 41.97 -6.12 23.62
C LEU A 14 40.75 -5.24 23.95
N GLY A 15 40.90 -3.95 24.11
CA GLY A 15 39.80 -3.01 24.40
C GLY A 15 39.11 -2.41 23.18
N LEU A 16 39.54 -2.74 21.96
CA LEU A 16 38.96 -2.28 20.69
C LEU A 16 38.03 -3.31 20.06
N ALA A 17 37.48 -4.25 20.84
CA ALA A 17 36.27 -4.94 20.41
C ALA A 17 35.15 -3.89 20.33
N GLY A 18 35.12 -3.15 19.25
CA GLY A 18 34.14 -2.12 18.98
C GLY A 18 32.75 -2.74 19.10
N CYS A 19 31.88 -2.13 19.88
CA CYS A 19 30.45 -2.33 19.72
C CYS A 19 30.17 -2.07 18.24
N GLU A 20 29.91 -3.09 17.44
CA GLU A 20 29.27 -2.89 16.15
C GLU A 20 27.98 -2.11 16.44
N PRO A 21 27.77 -0.94 15.81
CA PRO A 21 26.53 -0.22 15.99
C PRO A 21 25.40 -1.19 15.66
N ALA A 22 24.43 -1.28 16.57
CA ALA A 22 23.25 -2.11 16.30
C ALA A 22 22.70 -1.69 14.93
N PRO A 23 22.41 -2.63 14.02
CA PRO A 23 21.89 -2.28 12.72
C PRO A 23 20.65 -1.39 12.87
N ASP A 24 20.48 -0.39 12.00
CA ASP A 24 19.32 0.52 12.05
C ASP A 24 18.01 -0.24 11.91
N ASP A 25 16.93 0.28 12.49
CA ASP A 25 15.60 -0.27 12.30
C ASP A 25 15.15 -0.12 10.86
N LEU A 26 14.47 -1.15 10.35
CA LEU A 26 13.92 -1.18 9.01
C LEU A 26 12.72 -0.23 8.90
N ARG A 27 12.83 0.82 8.12
CA ARG A 27 11.82 1.87 7.97
C ARG A 27 10.83 1.50 6.88
N ILE A 28 9.61 1.15 7.27
CA ILE A 28 8.53 0.78 6.35
C ILE A 28 7.52 1.91 6.27
N GLY A 29 7.38 2.50 5.08
CA GLY A 29 6.42 3.56 4.80
C GLY A 29 5.01 3.03 4.62
N SER A 30 4.03 3.77 5.12
CA SER A 30 2.62 3.45 4.96
C SER A 30 1.76 4.70 5.02
N ASN A 31 0.58 4.68 4.42
CA ASN A 31 -0.52 5.61 4.67
C ASN A 31 -1.67 4.86 5.34
N ARG A 32 -2.61 5.59 5.92
CA ARG A 32 -3.73 4.99 6.66
C ARG A 32 -4.69 4.26 5.73
N TRP A 33 -4.53 2.95 5.67
CA TRP A 33 -5.38 2.05 4.88
C TRP A 33 -5.61 0.75 5.65
N LEU A 34 -6.87 0.28 5.70
CA LEU A 34 -7.21 -0.95 6.44
C LEU A 34 -6.53 -2.19 5.86
N GLY A 35 -6.29 -2.21 4.54
CA GLY A 35 -5.55 -3.28 3.88
C GLY A 35 -4.10 -3.46 4.37
N TYR A 36 -3.55 -2.45 5.09
CA TYR A 36 -2.24 -2.51 5.76
C TYR A 36 -2.35 -2.83 7.26
N GLY A 37 -3.54 -3.17 7.71
CA GLY A 37 -3.89 -3.49 9.09
C GLY A 37 -2.93 -4.44 9.82
N PRO A 38 -2.38 -5.49 9.19
CA PRO A 38 -1.41 -6.36 9.86
C PRO A 38 -0.18 -5.62 10.38
N LEU A 39 0.38 -4.64 9.64
CA LEU A 39 1.53 -3.86 10.13
C LEU A 39 1.14 -2.91 11.26
N TYR A 40 -0.02 -2.27 11.17
CA TYR A 40 -0.52 -1.40 12.24
C TYR A 40 -0.79 -2.19 13.51
N LEU A 41 -1.40 -3.37 13.38
CA LEU A 41 -1.67 -4.25 14.52
C LEU A 41 -0.37 -4.78 15.14
N ALA A 42 0.64 -5.14 14.31
CA ALA A 42 1.96 -5.56 14.81
C ALA A 42 2.62 -4.44 15.63
N ASP A 43 2.49 -3.19 15.19
CA ASP A 43 3.00 -2.02 15.90
C ASP A 43 2.28 -1.83 17.24
N ASP A 44 0.95 -1.87 17.24
CA ASP A 44 0.12 -1.73 18.45
C ASP A 44 0.32 -2.87 19.46
N LEU A 45 0.70 -4.06 18.99
CA LEU A 45 1.04 -5.21 19.83
C LEU A 45 2.50 -5.22 20.32
N GLY A 46 3.32 -4.26 19.86
CA GLY A 46 4.74 -4.16 20.18
C GLY A 46 5.62 -5.20 19.49
N TRP A 47 5.13 -5.86 18.42
CA TRP A 47 5.86 -6.90 17.69
C TRP A 47 6.84 -6.34 16.65
N THR A 48 6.74 -5.07 16.33
CA THR A 48 7.65 -4.38 15.42
C THR A 48 9.03 -4.15 16.03
N ALA A 49 9.10 -3.85 17.35
CA ALA A 49 10.36 -3.58 18.04
C ALA A 49 11.32 -4.79 18.06
N PRO A 50 10.90 -6.02 18.46
CA PRO A 50 11.76 -7.20 18.37
C PRO A 50 12.16 -7.53 16.93
N SER A 51 11.30 -7.23 15.97
CA SER A 51 11.55 -7.43 14.52
C SER A 51 12.39 -6.33 13.91
N ARG A 52 12.75 -5.30 14.69
CA ARG A 52 13.50 -4.13 14.26
C ARG A 52 12.85 -3.44 13.05
N VAL A 53 11.53 -3.38 13.06
CA VAL A 53 10.70 -2.69 12.06
C VAL A 53 10.19 -1.39 12.68
N ARG A 54 10.35 -0.31 11.98
CA ARG A 54 9.78 1.00 12.32
C ARG A 54 8.77 1.40 11.26
N LEU A 55 7.50 1.46 11.62
CA LEU A 55 6.45 1.96 10.75
C LEU A 55 6.52 3.49 10.66
N VAL A 56 6.55 4.03 9.43
CA VAL A 56 6.60 5.47 9.15
C VAL A 56 5.33 5.86 8.41
N GLU A 57 4.41 6.54 9.10
CA GLU A 57 3.12 6.93 8.53
C GLU A 57 3.22 8.25 7.77
N TYR A 58 2.60 8.28 6.60
CA TYR A 58 2.42 9.47 5.76
C TYR A 58 0.93 9.79 5.58
N PRO A 59 0.58 11.04 5.30
CA PRO A 59 -0.82 11.41 5.07
C PRO A 59 -1.47 10.70 3.89
N ASN A 60 -0.70 10.39 2.85
CA ASN A 60 -1.11 9.71 1.63
C ASN A 60 0.04 8.96 0.97
N SER A 61 -0.25 8.15 -0.05
CA SER A 61 0.74 7.35 -0.78
C SER A 61 1.76 8.22 -1.55
N THR A 62 1.39 9.40 -2.03
CA THR A 62 2.35 10.34 -2.64
C THR A 62 3.48 10.72 -1.68
N GLY A 63 3.14 10.88 -0.38
CA GLY A 63 4.13 11.09 0.68
C GLY A 63 5.04 9.87 0.86
N VAL A 64 4.49 8.66 0.83
CA VAL A 64 5.25 7.38 0.90
C VAL A 64 6.22 7.28 -0.27
N LEU A 65 5.75 7.47 -1.51
CA LEU A 65 6.58 7.45 -2.72
C LEU A 65 7.74 8.45 -2.64
N ARG A 66 7.47 9.67 -2.19
CA ARG A 66 8.49 10.71 -2.01
C ARG A 66 9.50 10.32 -0.93
N GLY A 67 9.03 9.79 0.20
CA GLY A 67 9.91 9.29 1.28
C GLY A 67 10.83 8.16 0.80
N PHE A 68 10.30 7.24 0.00
CA PHE A 68 11.07 6.12 -0.56
C PHE A 68 12.14 6.62 -1.55
N ARG A 69 11.77 7.47 -2.51
CA ARG A 69 12.71 8.10 -3.46
C ARG A 69 13.85 8.85 -2.77
N ASN A 70 13.54 9.53 -1.68
CA ASN A 70 14.53 10.31 -0.92
C ASN A 70 15.38 9.45 0.04
N GLY A 71 15.25 8.12 0.02
CA GLY A 71 16.02 7.20 0.85
C GLY A 71 15.66 7.25 2.34
N LEU A 72 14.49 7.80 2.68
CA LEU A 72 13.98 7.85 4.05
C LEU A 72 13.32 6.53 4.48
N LEU A 73 13.03 5.65 3.52
CA LEU A 73 12.38 4.37 3.71
C LEU A 73 13.24 3.26 3.10
N ASP A 74 13.13 2.07 3.68
CA ASP A 74 13.80 0.86 3.24
C ASP A 74 12.81 -0.11 2.56
N GLY A 75 11.52 0.06 2.89
CA GLY A 75 10.38 -0.59 2.26
C GLY A 75 9.11 0.25 2.39
N ALA A 76 8.04 -0.15 1.73
CA ALA A 76 6.76 0.55 1.77
C ALA A 76 5.57 -0.36 1.47
N MET A 77 4.40 0.02 1.96
CA MET A 77 3.10 -0.45 1.49
C MET A 77 2.64 0.45 0.35
N LEU A 78 2.37 -0.12 -0.80
CA LEU A 78 1.97 0.58 -2.03
C LEU A 78 1.00 -0.28 -2.84
N THR A 79 0.18 0.35 -3.67
CA THR A 79 -0.50 -0.35 -4.76
C THR A 79 0.47 -0.67 -5.90
N LEU A 80 0.15 -1.64 -6.76
CA LEU A 80 1.01 -2.02 -7.88
C LEU A 80 1.23 -0.88 -8.88
N ASP A 81 0.23 -0.04 -9.12
CA ASP A 81 0.37 1.13 -9.99
C ASP A 81 1.33 2.16 -9.39
N GLU A 82 1.23 2.42 -8.08
CA GLU A 82 2.14 3.29 -7.35
C GLU A 82 3.58 2.77 -7.38
N LEU A 83 3.75 1.46 -7.20
CA LEU A 83 5.05 0.81 -7.29
C LEU A 83 5.66 0.94 -8.70
N LEU A 84 4.85 0.75 -9.75
CA LEU A 84 5.29 0.92 -11.14
C LEU A 84 5.67 2.38 -11.44
N VAL A 85 4.90 3.33 -10.94
CA VAL A 85 5.22 4.77 -11.02
C VAL A 85 6.53 5.06 -10.30
N LEU A 86 6.71 4.55 -9.06
CA LEU A 86 7.95 4.71 -8.31
C LEU A 86 9.14 4.17 -9.11
N GLN A 87 9.06 2.93 -9.60
CA GLN A 87 10.12 2.29 -10.35
C GLN A 87 10.49 3.08 -11.61
N SER A 88 9.47 3.57 -12.34
CA SER A 88 9.67 4.28 -13.59
C SER A 88 10.38 5.64 -13.44
N HIS A 89 10.28 6.25 -12.25
CA HIS A 89 10.91 7.53 -11.92
C HIS A 89 12.16 7.39 -11.03
N SER A 90 12.49 6.17 -10.60
CA SER A 90 13.61 5.89 -9.69
C SER A 90 14.37 4.63 -10.13
N PRO A 91 14.97 4.63 -11.31
CA PRO A 91 15.65 3.45 -11.88
C PRO A 91 16.86 3.00 -11.07
N GLU A 92 17.35 3.84 -10.17
CA GLU A 92 18.42 3.55 -9.21
C GLU A 92 17.98 2.64 -8.07
N LEU A 93 16.69 2.51 -7.79
CA LEU A 93 16.16 1.63 -6.74
C LEU A 93 16.11 0.18 -7.25
N ASP A 94 16.48 -0.77 -6.37
CA ASP A 94 16.38 -2.20 -6.64
C ASP A 94 15.18 -2.81 -5.92
N LEU A 95 13.99 -2.49 -6.43
CA LEU A 95 12.70 -2.81 -5.81
C LEU A 95 12.30 -4.27 -5.98
N GLU A 96 11.79 -4.87 -4.92
CA GLU A 96 11.23 -6.23 -4.90
C GLU A 96 9.87 -6.24 -4.22
N ILE A 97 8.88 -6.86 -4.86
CA ILE A 97 7.61 -7.20 -4.22
C ILE A 97 7.85 -8.37 -3.26
N LEU A 98 7.82 -8.08 -1.97
CA LEU A 98 8.00 -9.09 -0.93
C LEU A 98 6.76 -9.97 -0.79
N LEU A 99 5.57 -9.38 -0.78
CA LEU A 99 4.29 -10.08 -0.74
C LEU A 99 3.16 -9.22 -1.32
N VAL A 100 2.08 -9.87 -1.74
CA VAL A 100 0.77 -9.26 -1.95
C VAL A 100 0.11 -9.07 -0.60
N ALA A 101 -0.21 -7.83 -0.24
CA ALA A 101 -0.82 -7.49 1.04
C ALA A 101 -2.35 -7.69 1.02
N ASN A 102 -2.98 -7.25 -0.05
CA ASN A 102 -4.40 -7.49 -0.30
C ASN A 102 -4.73 -7.22 -1.78
N VAL A 103 -5.93 -7.63 -2.16
CA VAL A 103 -6.56 -7.31 -3.45
C VAL A 103 -7.88 -6.62 -3.17
N SER A 104 -8.11 -5.46 -3.79
CA SER A 104 -9.39 -4.77 -3.69
C SER A 104 -10.44 -5.46 -4.56
N ALA A 105 -11.52 -5.88 -3.92
CA ALA A 105 -12.69 -6.53 -4.52
C ALA A 105 -13.98 -5.89 -3.99
N GLY A 106 -14.07 -4.55 -4.10
CA GLY A 106 -15.18 -3.73 -3.62
C GLY A 106 -14.79 -2.67 -2.60
N ALA A 107 -13.49 -2.53 -2.25
CA ALA A 107 -13.02 -1.54 -1.28
C ALA A 107 -12.75 -0.16 -1.92
N ASP A 108 -12.49 -0.10 -3.21
CA ASP A 108 -12.41 1.14 -4.00
C ASP A 108 -13.73 1.36 -4.73
N VAL A 109 -14.31 2.55 -4.60
CA VAL A 109 -15.72 2.80 -4.94
C VAL A 109 -15.89 4.16 -5.60
N LEU A 110 -16.78 4.25 -6.59
CA LEU A 110 -17.32 5.51 -7.05
C LEU A 110 -18.72 5.71 -6.48
N TYR A 111 -18.88 6.76 -5.72
CA TYR A 111 -20.16 7.25 -5.21
C TYR A 111 -20.66 8.42 -6.05
N ALA A 112 -21.94 8.52 -6.26
CA ALA A 112 -22.54 9.63 -7.00
C ALA A 112 -23.82 10.12 -6.34
N ARG A 113 -24.14 11.36 -6.59
CA ARG A 113 -25.36 12.06 -6.21
C ARG A 113 -26.46 11.77 -7.22
N GLN A 114 -27.72 11.79 -6.81
CA GLN A 114 -28.80 11.83 -7.79
C GLN A 114 -28.73 13.13 -8.61
N PRO A 115 -29.09 13.13 -9.92
CA PRO A 115 -29.69 11.99 -10.65
C PRO A 115 -28.72 10.96 -11.21
N ILE A 116 -27.39 11.11 -11.03
CA ILE A 116 -26.36 10.24 -11.63
C ILE A 116 -26.55 8.80 -11.13
N ALA A 117 -26.93 7.88 -12.01
CA ALA A 117 -27.18 6.48 -11.72
C ALA A 117 -26.29 5.51 -12.50
N THR A 118 -25.67 5.98 -13.58
CA THR A 118 -24.79 5.20 -14.46
C THR A 118 -23.47 5.94 -14.69
N LEU A 119 -22.43 5.21 -15.12
CA LEU A 119 -21.12 5.80 -15.37
C LEU A 119 -21.16 6.80 -16.55
N SER A 120 -21.96 6.55 -17.59
CA SER A 120 -22.06 7.46 -18.75
C SER A 120 -22.69 8.82 -18.40
N GLU A 121 -23.45 8.88 -17.32
CA GLU A 121 -24.04 10.13 -16.81
C GLU A 121 -23.04 11.02 -16.06
N LEU A 122 -21.80 10.56 -15.87
CA LEU A 122 -20.72 11.41 -15.33
C LEU A 122 -20.34 12.55 -16.28
N ARG A 123 -20.72 12.47 -17.56
CA ARG A 123 -20.41 13.50 -18.57
C ARG A 123 -20.87 14.89 -18.11
N GLY A 124 -19.93 15.84 -18.09
CA GLY A 124 -20.17 17.23 -17.70
C GLY A 124 -20.30 17.46 -16.18
N HIS A 125 -20.09 16.41 -15.37
CA HIS A 125 -20.16 16.50 -13.91
C HIS A 125 -18.79 16.62 -13.25
N ARG A 126 -18.78 17.15 -12.02
CA ARG A 126 -17.60 17.29 -11.17
C ARG A 126 -17.33 15.97 -10.47
N VAL A 127 -16.19 15.36 -10.76
CA VAL A 127 -15.78 14.09 -10.16
C VAL A 127 -14.59 14.33 -9.23
N GLY A 128 -14.82 14.15 -7.94
CA GLY A 128 -13.79 14.23 -6.91
C GLY A 128 -12.92 12.97 -6.93
N VAL A 129 -11.60 13.15 -6.77
CA VAL A 129 -10.64 12.04 -6.73
C VAL A 129 -9.41 12.45 -5.94
N GLU A 130 -8.78 11.49 -5.24
CA GLU A 130 -7.51 11.73 -4.57
C GLU A 130 -6.39 11.99 -5.58
N ASN A 131 -5.56 13.01 -5.31
CA ASN A 131 -4.41 13.35 -6.15
C ASN A 131 -3.22 12.41 -5.87
N THR A 132 -3.40 11.14 -6.25
CA THR A 132 -2.40 10.06 -6.13
C THR A 132 -2.33 9.29 -7.44
N ALA A 133 -1.33 8.41 -7.58
CA ALA A 133 -1.22 7.53 -8.74
C ALA A 133 -2.43 6.58 -8.79
N LEU A 134 -2.84 5.99 -7.64
CA LEU A 134 -4.04 5.16 -7.55
C LEU A 134 -5.31 5.93 -7.96
N GLY A 135 -5.48 7.17 -7.48
CA GLY A 135 -6.63 8.00 -7.85
C GLY A 135 -6.71 8.24 -9.36
N ALA A 136 -5.59 8.56 -10.00
CA ALA A 136 -5.52 8.75 -11.45
C ALA A 136 -5.80 7.44 -12.22
N PHE A 137 -5.22 6.32 -11.76
CA PHE A 137 -5.45 5.00 -12.35
C PHE A 137 -6.92 4.60 -12.24
N LEU A 138 -7.50 4.67 -11.04
CA LEU A 138 -8.89 4.25 -10.81
C LEU A 138 -9.88 5.12 -11.59
N LEU A 139 -9.68 6.45 -11.63
CA LEU A 139 -10.51 7.33 -12.43
C LEU A 139 -10.40 7.00 -13.93
N SER A 140 -9.19 6.72 -14.44
CA SER A 140 -8.98 6.30 -15.83
C SER A 140 -9.78 5.03 -16.15
N ARG A 141 -9.74 4.02 -15.26
CA ARG A 141 -10.49 2.75 -15.45
C ARG A 141 -12.01 2.97 -15.41
N ILE A 142 -12.49 3.83 -14.51
CA ILE A 142 -13.90 4.21 -14.45
C ILE A 142 -14.35 4.86 -15.75
N LEU A 143 -13.56 5.79 -16.28
CA LEU A 143 -13.85 6.47 -17.55
C LEU A 143 -13.83 5.50 -18.73
N ASP A 144 -12.89 4.55 -18.78
CA ASP A 144 -12.90 3.49 -19.81
C ASP A 144 -14.21 2.69 -19.79
N HIS A 145 -14.67 2.29 -18.61
CA HIS A 145 -15.94 1.58 -18.43
C HIS A 145 -17.15 2.42 -18.81
N ALA A 146 -17.05 3.75 -18.66
CA ALA A 146 -18.09 4.70 -19.02
C ALA A 146 -18.13 5.02 -20.53
N GLY A 147 -17.05 4.70 -21.27
CA GLY A 147 -16.84 5.22 -22.65
C GLY A 147 -16.62 6.72 -22.65
N LEU A 148 -16.00 7.26 -21.60
CA LEU A 148 -15.71 8.69 -21.41
C LEU A 148 -14.20 8.94 -21.43
N ARG A 149 -13.84 10.21 -21.64
CA ARG A 149 -12.48 10.72 -21.56
C ARG A 149 -12.36 11.70 -20.39
N PHE A 150 -11.14 12.02 -19.98
CA PHE A 150 -10.91 13.03 -18.94
C PHE A 150 -11.53 14.39 -19.27
N ASP A 151 -11.53 14.79 -20.55
CA ASP A 151 -12.12 16.03 -21.02
C ASP A 151 -13.67 16.04 -20.98
N ASP A 152 -14.30 14.90 -20.77
CA ASP A 152 -15.76 14.77 -20.66
C ASP A 152 -16.29 15.07 -19.25
N ILE A 153 -15.41 15.25 -18.27
CA ILE A 153 -15.74 15.51 -16.86
C ILE A 153 -14.92 16.68 -16.30
N GLU A 154 -15.34 17.23 -15.18
CA GLU A 154 -14.55 18.17 -14.40
C GLU A 154 -13.89 17.42 -13.21
N VAL A 155 -12.56 17.26 -13.25
CA VAL A 155 -11.82 16.57 -12.19
C VAL A 155 -11.56 17.52 -11.03
N VAL A 156 -12.03 17.15 -9.82
CA VAL A 156 -11.79 17.89 -8.59
C VAL A 156 -10.78 17.12 -7.73
N SER A 157 -9.59 17.68 -7.58
CA SER A 157 -8.51 17.07 -6.77
C SER A 157 -8.77 17.28 -5.28
N LEU A 158 -8.81 16.20 -4.51
CA LEU A 158 -9.12 16.20 -3.08
C LEU A 158 -8.10 15.34 -2.31
N GLN A 159 -8.02 15.57 -0.99
CA GLN A 159 -7.43 14.61 -0.07
C GLN A 159 -8.53 13.73 0.55
N VAL A 160 -8.20 12.51 0.98
CA VAL A 160 -9.21 11.57 1.54
C VAL A 160 -10.02 12.21 2.66
N HIS A 161 -9.38 12.97 3.55
CA HIS A 161 -10.08 13.63 4.68
C HIS A 161 -11.04 14.75 4.24
N GLU A 162 -10.96 15.21 2.99
CA GLU A 162 -11.85 16.22 2.41
C GLU A 162 -13.08 15.61 1.73
N HIS A 163 -13.06 14.30 1.42
CA HIS A 163 -14.06 13.60 0.62
C HIS A 163 -15.49 13.85 1.14
N LEU A 164 -15.74 13.59 2.42
CA LEU A 164 -17.06 13.73 3.01
C LEU A 164 -17.54 15.20 3.00
N GLN A 165 -16.63 16.14 3.27
CA GLN A 165 -16.98 17.56 3.27
C GLN A 165 -17.24 18.07 1.86
N ALA A 166 -16.43 17.70 0.88
CA ALA A 166 -16.62 18.08 -0.52
C ALA A 166 -17.97 17.57 -1.07
N PHE A 167 -18.32 16.32 -0.71
CA PHE A 167 -19.62 15.77 -1.06
C PHE A 167 -20.77 16.50 -0.34
N ARG A 168 -20.65 16.79 0.94
CA ARG A 168 -21.67 17.51 1.73
C ARG A 168 -21.94 18.92 1.24
N SER A 169 -20.89 19.64 0.81
CA SER A 169 -20.97 21.04 0.36
C SER A 169 -21.26 21.20 -1.14
N ASP A 170 -21.67 20.14 -1.82
CA ASP A 170 -21.95 20.15 -3.25
C ASP A 170 -20.75 20.59 -4.14
N GLN A 171 -19.53 20.42 -3.64
CA GLN A 171 -18.31 20.70 -4.41
C GLN A 171 -18.11 19.66 -5.51
N VAL A 172 -18.59 18.44 -5.33
CA VAL A 172 -18.52 17.34 -6.28
C VAL A 172 -19.90 16.68 -6.48
N ASP A 173 -20.13 16.15 -7.68
CA ASP A 173 -21.34 15.43 -8.05
C ASP A 173 -21.14 13.92 -7.93
N ALA A 174 -19.90 13.44 -8.16
CA ALA A 174 -19.47 12.08 -7.91
C ALA A 174 -18.10 12.09 -7.24
N LEU A 175 -17.75 10.99 -6.57
CA LEU A 175 -16.54 10.89 -5.75
C LEU A 175 -15.94 9.49 -5.85
N VAL A 176 -14.73 9.41 -6.39
CA VAL A 176 -13.87 8.23 -6.27
C VAL A 176 -13.33 8.20 -4.85
N SER A 177 -13.65 7.15 -4.10
CA SER A 177 -13.36 7.06 -2.67
C SER A 177 -13.25 5.59 -2.24
N PHE A 178 -13.26 5.36 -0.96
CA PHE A 178 -13.10 4.04 -0.36
C PHE A 178 -14.39 3.57 0.32
N ALA A 179 -14.55 2.25 0.45
CA ALA A 179 -15.70 1.65 1.12
C ALA A 179 -15.84 2.15 2.58
N SER A 180 -14.74 2.50 3.25
CA SER A 180 -14.75 3.09 4.59
C SER A 180 -15.58 4.38 4.71
N GLU A 181 -15.61 5.19 3.63
CA GLU A 181 -16.38 6.43 3.58
C GLU A 181 -17.86 6.18 3.24
N GLY A 182 -18.17 4.98 2.73
CA GLY A 182 -19.50 4.59 2.26
C GLY A 182 -20.62 4.87 3.25
N PRO A 183 -20.56 4.39 4.50
CA PRO A 183 -21.64 4.62 5.45
C PRO A 183 -21.94 6.11 5.70
N ALA A 184 -20.93 6.97 5.67
CA ALA A 184 -21.12 8.41 5.84
C ALA A 184 -21.66 9.08 4.56
N LEU A 185 -21.15 8.72 3.40
CA LEU A 185 -21.59 9.23 2.09
C LEU A 185 -23.02 8.81 1.78
N GLU A 186 -23.40 7.56 2.04
CA GLU A 186 -24.76 7.05 1.83
C GLU A 186 -25.79 7.75 2.71
N ARG A 187 -25.43 8.11 3.95
CA ARG A 187 -26.28 8.98 4.80
C ARG A 187 -26.48 10.39 4.23
N LEU A 188 -25.60 10.86 3.36
CA LEU A 188 -25.74 12.10 2.59
C LEU A 188 -26.48 11.92 1.26
N GLY A 189 -27.01 10.72 0.99
CA GLY A 189 -27.76 10.39 -0.24
C GLY A 189 -26.87 9.96 -1.41
N ALA A 190 -25.58 9.69 -1.18
CA ALA A 190 -24.72 9.09 -2.20
C ALA A 190 -25.14 7.68 -2.53
N ARG A 191 -24.94 7.28 -3.79
CA ARG A 191 -25.13 5.91 -4.27
C ARG A 191 -23.83 5.38 -4.81
N ARG A 192 -23.53 4.13 -4.51
CA ARG A 192 -22.45 3.38 -5.15
C ARG A 192 -22.89 3.05 -6.58
N ILE A 193 -22.13 3.54 -7.58
CA ILE A 193 -22.39 3.26 -9.00
C ILE A 193 -21.28 2.48 -9.68
N PHE A 194 -20.14 2.30 -9.01
CA PHE A 194 -19.02 1.47 -9.43
C PHE A 194 -18.21 1.01 -8.21
N ASP A 195 -17.59 -0.15 -8.31
CA ASP A 195 -16.56 -0.56 -7.35
C ASP A 195 -15.54 -1.52 -8.00
N SER A 196 -14.44 -1.78 -7.26
CA SER A 196 -13.29 -2.55 -7.71
C SER A 196 -13.58 -4.02 -8.05
N ARG A 197 -14.75 -4.56 -7.76
CA ARG A 197 -15.18 -5.89 -8.26
C ARG A 197 -15.29 -5.93 -9.78
N LEU A 198 -15.47 -4.77 -10.42
CA LEU A 198 -15.45 -4.62 -11.87
C LEU A 198 -14.05 -4.55 -12.46
N LEU A 199 -13.01 -4.50 -11.61
CA LEU A 199 -11.59 -4.47 -11.96
C LEU A 199 -10.85 -5.65 -11.32
N PRO A 200 -11.18 -6.90 -11.65
CA PRO A 200 -10.60 -8.06 -10.97
C PRO A 200 -9.08 -8.09 -11.14
N ASP A 201 -8.37 -8.23 -10.01
CA ASP A 201 -6.90 -8.30 -9.94
C ASP A 201 -6.17 -7.05 -10.50
N GLU A 202 -6.81 -5.88 -10.51
CA GLU A 202 -6.17 -4.65 -11.00
C GLU A 202 -5.70 -3.74 -9.86
N ILE A 203 -6.43 -3.69 -8.74
CA ILE A 203 -6.03 -2.92 -7.56
C ILE A 203 -5.47 -3.90 -6.53
N VAL A 204 -4.16 -3.95 -6.47
CA VAL A 204 -3.40 -4.91 -5.66
C VAL A 204 -2.41 -4.17 -4.81
N ASP A 205 -2.52 -4.31 -3.51
CA ASP A 205 -1.57 -3.76 -2.56
C ASP A 205 -0.41 -4.73 -2.32
N VAL A 206 0.78 -4.19 -2.22
CA VAL A 206 2.01 -4.96 -2.00
C VAL A 206 2.87 -4.36 -0.91
N LEU A 207 3.63 -5.21 -0.24
CA LEU A 207 4.79 -4.80 0.54
C LEU A 207 6.02 -4.89 -0.35
N VAL A 208 6.68 -3.76 -0.56
CA VAL A 208 7.87 -3.63 -1.40
C VAL A 208 9.08 -3.22 -0.55
N VAL A 209 10.27 -3.68 -0.94
CA VAL A 209 11.55 -3.31 -0.31
C VAL A 209 12.61 -2.96 -1.36
N ASP A 210 13.62 -2.16 -0.98
CA ASP A 210 14.86 -2.02 -1.75
C ASP A 210 15.85 -3.12 -1.32
N ARG A 211 16.14 -4.08 -2.21
CA ARG A 211 17.02 -5.23 -1.94
C ARG A 211 18.44 -4.84 -1.55
N ARG A 212 18.92 -3.66 -1.93
CA ARG A 212 20.23 -3.16 -1.56
C ARG A 212 20.30 -2.71 -0.10
N ARG A 213 19.15 -2.41 0.51
CA ARG A 213 19.02 -1.92 1.88
C ARG A 213 18.53 -2.98 2.84
N VAL A 214 17.72 -3.93 2.33
CA VAL A 214 17.04 -4.94 3.13
C VAL A 214 17.61 -6.31 2.80
N GLY A 215 18.39 -6.88 3.73
CA GLY A 215 18.98 -8.20 3.61
C GLY A 215 17.93 -9.33 3.57
N LEU A 216 18.36 -10.52 3.15
CA LEU A 216 17.45 -11.68 3.01
C LEU A 216 16.75 -12.03 4.34
N GLU A 217 17.48 -12.06 5.44
CA GLU A 217 16.94 -12.38 6.76
C GLU A 217 15.89 -11.35 7.20
N GLN A 218 16.16 -10.06 7.01
CA GLN A 218 15.22 -8.98 7.32
C GLN A 218 13.94 -9.09 6.48
N ARG A 219 14.05 -9.43 5.18
CA ARG A 219 12.90 -9.67 4.32
C ARG A 219 12.05 -10.84 4.81
N GLN A 220 12.70 -11.92 5.24
CA GLN A 220 12.02 -13.08 5.81
C GLN A 220 11.30 -12.74 7.13
N HIS A 221 11.97 -11.99 8.01
CA HIS A 221 11.35 -11.54 9.27
C HIS A 221 10.16 -10.60 9.02
N LEU A 222 10.26 -9.67 8.07
CA LEU A 222 9.19 -8.75 7.71
C LEU A 222 7.97 -9.51 7.13
N ALA A 223 8.19 -10.49 6.26
CA ALA A 223 7.12 -11.34 5.75
C ALA A 223 6.49 -12.20 6.85
N ALA A 224 7.31 -12.77 7.75
CA ALA A 224 6.81 -13.53 8.89
C ALA A 224 5.95 -12.67 9.83
N LEU A 225 6.37 -11.44 10.09
CA LEU A 225 5.62 -10.47 10.89
C LEU A 225 4.24 -10.23 10.26
N TRP A 226 4.18 -9.95 8.94
CA TRP A 226 2.92 -9.77 8.22
C TRP A 226 1.99 -10.98 8.39
N TYR A 227 2.44 -12.18 8.04
CA TYR A 227 1.58 -13.36 8.06
C TYR A 227 1.15 -13.79 9.47
N THR A 228 2.04 -13.65 10.45
CA THR A 228 1.70 -13.96 11.83
C THR A 228 0.65 -13.00 12.36
N THR A 229 0.81 -11.70 12.08
CA THR A 229 -0.14 -10.70 12.55
C THR A 229 -1.48 -10.79 11.82
N LEU A 230 -1.46 -11.04 10.51
CA LEU A 230 -2.70 -11.27 9.76
C LEU A 230 -3.50 -12.45 10.32
N ARG A 231 -2.84 -13.57 10.60
CA ARG A 231 -3.49 -14.73 11.22
C ARG A 231 -4.05 -14.37 12.59
N THR A 232 -3.26 -13.69 13.44
CA THR A 232 -3.72 -13.26 14.76
C THR A 232 -4.94 -12.35 14.65
N TRP A 233 -4.96 -11.44 13.68
CA TRP A 233 -6.12 -10.60 13.40
C TRP A 233 -7.35 -11.42 12.99
N GLN A 234 -7.19 -12.36 12.06
CA GLN A 234 -8.28 -13.23 11.59
C GLN A 234 -8.86 -14.12 12.70
N ASP A 235 -7.98 -14.66 13.55
CA ASP A 235 -8.37 -15.58 14.64
C ASP A 235 -8.97 -14.86 15.85
N ASN A 236 -8.68 -13.56 16.05
CA ASN A 236 -9.02 -12.81 17.26
C ASN A 236 -9.68 -11.45 16.95
N ARG A 237 -10.60 -11.42 15.99
CA ARG A 237 -11.26 -10.19 15.50
C ARG A 237 -11.86 -9.34 16.63
N GLU A 238 -12.50 -9.97 17.59
CA GLU A 238 -13.15 -9.30 18.71
C GLU A 238 -12.17 -8.42 19.52
N GLN A 239 -10.91 -8.86 19.66
CA GLN A 239 -9.89 -8.12 20.41
C GLN A 239 -9.07 -7.17 19.53
N THR A 240 -8.92 -7.48 18.25
CA THR A 240 -8.02 -6.76 17.34
C THR A 240 -8.72 -5.70 16.51
N ASP A 241 -9.98 -5.90 16.11
CA ASP A 241 -10.75 -4.90 15.37
C ASP A 241 -10.83 -3.55 16.10
N PRO A 242 -11.13 -3.49 17.42
CA PRO A 242 -11.17 -2.22 18.14
C PRO A 242 -9.83 -1.47 18.16
N ARG A 243 -8.70 -2.20 18.07
CA ARG A 243 -7.37 -1.56 17.96
C ARG A 243 -7.20 -0.89 16.61
N LEU A 244 -7.58 -1.58 15.52
CA LEU A 244 -7.51 -1.04 14.17
C LEU A 244 -8.52 0.10 13.95
N GLU A 245 -9.72 -0.01 14.50
CA GLU A 245 -10.71 1.09 14.51
C GLU A 245 -10.11 2.35 15.14
N LYS A 246 -9.52 2.22 16.32
CA LYS A 246 -8.87 3.33 17.02
C LYS A 246 -7.67 3.88 16.24
N ARG A 247 -6.79 2.98 15.74
CA ARG A 247 -5.57 3.37 15.02
C ARG A 247 -5.86 4.11 13.73
N LEU A 248 -6.87 3.65 12.98
CA LEU A 248 -7.21 4.17 11.66
C LEU A 248 -8.32 5.23 11.71
N GLY A 249 -8.98 5.42 12.86
CA GLY A 249 -10.10 6.34 13.02
C GLY A 249 -11.38 5.86 12.33
N LEU A 250 -11.56 4.53 12.23
CA LEU A 250 -12.72 3.91 11.59
C LEU A 250 -13.83 3.63 12.60
N SER A 251 -15.09 3.77 12.17
CA SER A 251 -16.20 3.14 12.88
C SER A 251 -16.22 1.63 12.62
N THR A 252 -16.86 0.87 13.50
CA THR A 252 -17.05 -0.57 13.31
C THR A 252 -17.72 -0.88 11.96
N GLU A 253 -18.72 -0.10 11.56
CA GLU A 253 -19.40 -0.22 10.28
C GLU A 253 -18.42 0.01 9.10
N ALA A 254 -17.61 1.07 9.15
CA ALA A 254 -16.60 1.38 8.14
C ALA A 254 -15.54 0.28 8.01
N LEU A 255 -15.07 -0.26 9.13
CA LEU A 255 -14.14 -1.39 9.17
C LEU A 255 -14.76 -2.63 8.51
N GLN A 256 -15.99 -3.01 8.87
CA GLN A 256 -16.64 -4.21 8.32
C GLN A 256 -16.90 -4.10 6.82
N VAL A 257 -17.39 -2.94 6.35
CA VAL A 257 -17.67 -2.71 4.93
C VAL A 257 -16.36 -2.76 4.12
N THR A 258 -15.28 -2.17 4.63
CA THR A 258 -13.98 -2.19 3.96
C THR A 258 -13.42 -3.60 3.87
N LEU A 259 -13.46 -4.36 4.96
CA LEU A 259 -13.01 -5.76 4.96
C LEU A 259 -13.82 -6.65 4.02
N GLY A 260 -15.13 -6.40 3.90
CA GLY A 260 -15.98 -7.10 2.93
C GLY A 260 -15.59 -6.81 1.46
N GLY A 261 -14.81 -5.77 1.23
CA GLY A 261 -14.26 -5.38 -0.07
C GLY A 261 -12.78 -5.73 -0.27
N LEU A 262 -12.14 -6.44 0.67
CA LEU A 262 -10.72 -6.80 0.60
C LEU A 262 -10.52 -8.31 0.64
N VAL A 263 -9.64 -8.82 -0.21
CA VAL A 263 -9.07 -10.16 -0.09
C VAL A 263 -7.67 -10.02 0.48
N MET A 264 -7.52 -10.35 1.76
CA MET A 264 -6.25 -10.18 2.47
C MET A 264 -5.19 -11.18 2.00
N GLY A 265 -3.96 -10.71 1.85
CA GLY A 265 -2.83 -11.48 1.36
C GLY A 265 -2.23 -12.39 2.43
N ASP A 266 -2.85 -13.53 2.63
CA ASP A 266 -2.30 -14.61 3.45
C ASP A 266 -1.26 -15.45 2.67
N THR A 267 -0.73 -16.48 3.31
CA THR A 267 0.25 -17.39 2.68
C THR A 267 -0.33 -18.13 1.49
N SER A 268 -1.62 -18.48 1.52
CA SER A 268 -2.30 -19.21 0.45
C SER A 268 -2.48 -18.34 -0.78
N LEU A 269 -2.97 -17.12 -0.62
CA LEU A 269 -3.11 -16.16 -1.71
C LEU A 269 -1.75 -15.88 -2.36
N ASN A 270 -0.74 -15.59 -1.55
CA ASN A 270 0.60 -15.29 -2.06
C ASN A 270 1.22 -16.48 -2.81
N HIS A 271 1.06 -17.70 -2.31
CA HIS A 271 1.50 -18.91 -3.00
C HIS A 271 0.78 -19.07 -4.35
N HIS A 272 -0.54 -18.98 -4.40
CA HIS A 272 -1.34 -19.07 -5.62
C HIS A 272 -0.93 -18.01 -6.66
N TRP A 273 -0.82 -16.76 -6.21
CA TRP A 273 -0.48 -15.65 -7.10
C TRP A 273 0.89 -15.81 -7.74
N ARG A 274 1.85 -16.40 -7.04
CA ARG A 274 3.20 -16.64 -7.55
C ARG A 274 3.26 -17.91 -8.42
N SER A 275 2.75 -19.04 -7.92
CA SER A 275 2.83 -20.34 -8.61
C SER A 275 2.05 -20.35 -9.92
N GLU A 276 0.91 -19.66 -10.00
CA GLU A 276 0.10 -19.54 -11.21
C GLU A 276 0.54 -18.38 -12.12
N GLY A 277 1.54 -17.61 -11.73
CA GLY A 277 2.05 -16.45 -12.47
C GLY A 277 1.07 -15.27 -12.51
N ARG A 278 0.04 -15.23 -11.65
CA ARG A 278 -0.96 -14.14 -11.61
C ARG A 278 -0.31 -12.81 -11.26
N LEU A 279 0.61 -12.78 -10.29
CA LEU A 279 1.33 -11.56 -9.93
C LEU A 279 2.13 -11.02 -11.12
N GLN A 280 2.85 -11.89 -11.82
CA GLN A 280 3.62 -11.50 -13.00
C GLN A 280 2.73 -10.97 -14.13
N GLN A 281 1.63 -11.66 -14.41
CA GLN A 281 0.65 -11.22 -15.41
C GLN A 281 0.00 -9.89 -15.02
N GLY A 282 -0.37 -9.71 -13.74
CA GLY A 282 -0.93 -8.48 -13.20
C GLY A 282 0.02 -7.30 -13.36
N VAL A 283 1.27 -7.45 -12.93
CA VAL A 283 2.32 -6.42 -13.07
C VAL A 283 2.52 -6.01 -14.54
N ARG A 284 2.62 -6.98 -15.46
CA ARG A 284 2.81 -6.69 -16.89
C ARG A 284 1.57 -6.04 -17.53
N ARG A 285 0.37 -6.51 -17.19
CA ARG A 285 -0.89 -5.95 -17.69
C ARG A 285 -1.04 -4.51 -17.25
N LEU A 286 -0.83 -4.25 -15.96
CA LEU A 286 -0.93 -2.92 -15.39
C LEU A 286 0.14 -1.97 -15.94
N ALA A 287 1.40 -2.40 -16.06
CA ALA A 287 2.46 -1.60 -16.66
C ALA A 287 2.14 -1.18 -18.10
N ARG A 288 1.56 -2.08 -18.89
CA ARG A 288 1.11 -1.77 -20.26
C ARG A 288 0.02 -0.73 -20.25
N TYR A 289 -1.03 -0.93 -19.43
CA TYR A 289 -2.13 0.02 -19.31
C TYR A 289 -1.65 1.42 -18.92
N LEU A 290 -0.83 1.51 -17.88
CA LEU A 290 -0.29 2.80 -17.42
C LEU A 290 0.59 3.49 -18.48
N ALA A 291 1.36 2.71 -19.26
CA ALA A 291 2.16 3.25 -20.36
C ALA A 291 1.29 3.79 -21.50
N GLU A 292 0.25 3.06 -21.91
CA GLU A 292 -0.72 3.47 -22.95
C GLU A 292 -1.46 4.75 -22.56
N HIS A 293 -1.72 4.96 -21.27
CA HIS A 293 -2.38 6.15 -20.72
C HIS A 293 -1.41 7.25 -20.27
N GLN A 294 -0.11 7.13 -20.58
CA GLN A 294 0.94 8.11 -20.24
C GLN A 294 1.09 8.37 -18.73
N LEU A 295 0.74 7.38 -17.90
CA LEU A 295 0.85 7.42 -16.45
C LEU A 295 2.19 6.89 -15.93
N LEU A 296 3.08 6.36 -16.79
CA LEU A 296 4.42 5.89 -16.44
C LEU A 296 5.53 6.76 -17.01
N GLY A 297 6.63 6.86 -16.28
CA GLY A 297 7.90 7.36 -16.81
C GLY A 297 8.56 6.35 -17.78
N SER A 298 9.55 6.83 -18.55
CA SER A 298 10.19 6.05 -19.62
C SER A 298 11.09 4.88 -19.16
N ALA A 299 11.43 4.78 -17.87
CA ALA A 299 12.39 3.81 -17.34
C ALA A 299 11.74 2.58 -16.67
N SER A 300 10.49 2.26 -16.98
CA SER A 300 9.77 1.15 -16.36
C SER A 300 10.38 -0.23 -16.71
N ARG A 301 10.63 -1.06 -15.70
CA ARG A 301 11.16 -2.44 -15.79
C ARG A 301 10.31 -3.38 -14.95
N PRO A 302 9.05 -3.66 -15.31
CA PRO A 302 8.08 -4.36 -14.47
C PRO A 302 8.58 -5.75 -14.03
N ASP A 303 9.27 -6.50 -14.89
CA ASP A 303 9.77 -7.84 -14.55
C ASP A 303 10.86 -7.84 -13.46
N ALA A 304 11.58 -6.73 -13.27
CA ALA A 304 12.57 -6.61 -12.21
C ALA A 304 11.96 -6.58 -10.79
N LEU A 305 10.66 -6.26 -10.67
CA LEU A 305 9.91 -6.29 -9.40
C LEU A 305 9.63 -7.70 -8.89
N LEU A 306 9.75 -8.70 -9.77
CA LEU A 306 9.35 -10.09 -9.57
C LEU A 306 10.53 -11.00 -9.22
N ALA A 307 11.47 -10.51 -8.43
CA ALA A 307 12.62 -11.29 -8.01
C ALA A 307 12.22 -12.61 -7.33
N GLN A 308 13.19 -13.50 -7.18
CA GLN A 308 12.97 -14.83 -6.61
C GLN A 308 12.27 -14.73 -5.25
N CYS A 309 11.21 -15.51 -5.08
CA CYS A 309 10.46 -15.57 -3.84
C CYS A 309 11.40 -15.86 -2.65
N THR A 310 11.42 -14.94 -1.69
CA THR A 310 12.30 -15.01 -0.52
C THR A 310 11.71 -15.74 0.66
N TRP A 311 10.40 -15.97 0.66
CA TRP A 311 9.66 -16.66 1.71
C TRP A 311 9.16 -18.02 1.20
N LYS A 312 9.84 -19.11 1.57
CA LYS A 312 9.53 -20.46 1.06
C LYS A 312 8.07 -20.89 1.25
N ALA A 313 7.40 -20.45 2.31
CA ALA A 313 6.00 -20.79 2.56
C ALA A 313 5.00 -20.04 1.64
N ALA A 314 5.44 -18.96 0.98
CA ALA A 314 4.64 -18.21 -0.01
C ALA A 314 5.13 -18.42 -1.46
N CYS A 315 6.16 -19.25 -1.63
CA CYS A 315 6.68 -19.69 -2.92
C CYS A 315 6.11 -21.03 -3.31
#